data_d7d0c7334fc3c180312d8b168540cac1
#
_entry.id   d7d0c7334fc3c180312d8b168540cac1
#
_cell.length_a   1.000
_cell.length_b   1.000
_cell.length_c   1.000
_cell.angle_alpha   90.00
_cell.angle_beta   90.00
_cell.angle_gamma   90.00
#
_symmetry.space_group_name_H-M   'P 1'
#
loop_
_entity.id
_entity.type
_entity.pdbx_description
1 polymer ?
#
loop_
_entity_poly.entity_id
_entity_poly.type
_entity_poly.pdbx_seq_one_letter_code
_entity_poly.pdbx_strand_id
1 'polypeptide(L)'
;MIRIVVAEDHKLVRRSIRYLLDASGEIEVVGEAENGADAVSLAEQLKPDLIVMDIAMPRQDGITATKRIQELELPTQVLILSIYDNRALVQQALKSGARGYVLKRALTAELLPAIRQVNQGGTYLSLGLVERRENPPEGGYGIQGQE
;
A
#
# COMPACT_ATOMS: atom_id res chain seq x y z
N MET A 1 1.42 -16.57 11.45
CA MET A 1 1.94 -15.21 11.20
C MET A 1 1.47 -14.73 9.83
N ILE A 2 1.32 -13.44 9.69
CA ILE A 2 0.94 -12.85 8.42
C ILE A 2 2.19 -12.80 7.52
N ARG A 3 2.12 -13.41 6.35
CA ARG A 3 3.26 -13.46 5.41
C ARG A 3 3.19 -12.26 4.49
N ILE A 4 4.24 -11.44 4.49
CA ILE A 4 4.24 -10.16 3.79
C ILE A 4 5.47 -10.02 2.88
N VAL A 5 5.24 -9.45 1.68
CA VAL A 5 6.30 -8.96 0.81
C VAL A 5 6.34 -7.44 0.93
N VAL A 6 7.53 -6.87 1.03
CA VAL A 6 7.72 -5.42 1.06
C VAL A 6 8.31 -4.99 -0.28
N ALA A 7 7.60 -4.12 -1.01
CA ALA A 7 8.05 -3.60 -2.30
C ALA A 7 8.31 -2.10 -2.18
N GLU A 8 9.57 -1.72 -2.17
CA GLU A 8 10.03 -0.37 -1.95
C GLU A 8 11.43 -0.23 -2.53
N ASP A 9 11.66 0.75 -3.40
CA ASP A 9 12.96 0.88 -4.05
C ASP A 9 14.02 1.60 -3.21
N HIS A 10 13.62 2.41 -2.23
CA HIS A 10 14.57 3.07 -1.33
C HIS A 10 15.00 2.13 -0.22
N LYS A 11 16.28 1.80 -0.22
CA LYS A 11 16.82 0.80 0.71
C LYS A 11 16.58 1.16 2.18
N LEU A 12 16.79 2.43 2.55
CA LEU A 12 16.62 2.83 3.94
C LEU A 12 15.16 2.81 4.36
N VAL A 13 14.25 3.21 3.48
CA VAL A 13 12.82 3.14 3.76
C VAL A 13 12.39 1.69 3.90
N ARG A 14 12.87 0.82 2.99
CA ARG A 14 12.54 -0.60 3.05
C ARG A 14 13.02 -1.23 4.36
N ARG A 15 14.21 -0.85 4.83
CA ARG A 15 14.72 -1.33 6.11
C ARG A 15 13.87 -0.86 7.28
N SER A 16 13.41 0.38 7.25
CA SER A 16 12.55 0.92 8.31
C SER A 16 11.23 0.16 8.38
N ILE A 17 10.64 -0.11 7.21
CA ILE A 17 9.40 -0.88 7.13
C ILE A 17 9.65 -2.27 7.71
N ARG A 18 10.71 -2.93 7.26
CA ARG A 18 11.04 -4.26 7.72
C ARG A 18 11.25 -4.32 9.22
N TYR A 19 11.97 -3.34 9.76
CA TYR A 19 12.21 -3.29 11.20
C TYR A 19 10.90 -3.22 11.97
N LEU A 20 9.99 -2.35 11.53
CA LEU A 20 8.70 -2.20 12.18
C LEU A 20 7.90 -3.50 12.12
N LEU A 21 7.89 -4.16 10.97
CA LEU A 21 7.13 -5.41 10.81
C LEU A 21 7.74 -6.54 11.65
N ASP A 22 9.05 -6.67 11.63
CA ASP A 22 9.73 -7.72 12.39
C ASP A 22 9.51 -7.56 13.90
N ALA A 23 9.48 -6.31 14.37
CA ALA A 23 9.30 -6.03 15.79
C ALA A 23 7.90 -6.35 16.30
N SER A 24 6.93 -6.49 15.40
CA SER A 24 5.54 -6.69 15.81
C SER A 24 5.28 -8.08 16.39
N GLY A 25 6.08 -9.06 16.02
CA GLY A 25 5.90 -10.44 16.49
C GLY A 25 4.77 -11.19 15.80
N GLU A 26 4.04 -10.55 14.87
CA GLU A 26 2.91 -11.19 14.20
C GLU A 26 3.09 -11.28 12.69
N ILE A 27 4.21 -10.79 12.15
CA ILE A 27 4.45 -10.74 10.71
C ILE A 27 5.74 -11.44 10.36
N GLU A 28 5.69 -12.18 9.26
CA GLU A 28 6.87 -12.79 8.66
C GLU A 28 7.10 -12.13 7.31
N VAL A 29 8.20 -11.39 7.14
CA VAL A 29 8.55 -10.81 5.86
C VAL A 29 9.21 -11.91 5.02
N VAL A 30 8.49 -12.35 3.98
CA VAL A 30 8.95 -13.50 3.18
C VAL A 30 9.71 -13.07 1.92
N GLY A 31 9.70 -11.79 1.58
CA GLY A 31 10.44 -11.30 0.42
C GLY A 31 10.44 -9.79 0.34
N GLU A 32 11.38 -9.28 -0.45
CA GLU A 32 11.52 -7.83 -0.69
C GLU A 32 11.70 -7.60 -2.17
N ALA A 33 11.07 -6.54 -2.69
CA ALA A 33 11.16 -6.15 -4.07
C ALA A 33 11.56 -4.68 -4.17
N GLU A 34 12.27 -4.32 -5.25
CA GLU A 34 12.69 -2.95 -5.47
C GLU A 34 11.95 -2.30 -6.64
N ASN A 35 11.04 -3.03 -7.25
CA ASN A 35 10.24 -2.53 -8.35
C ASN A 35 8.96 -3.35 -8.46
N GLY A 36 8.02 -2.86 -9.27
CA GLY A 36 6.72 -3.50 -9.38
C GLY A 36 6.76 -4.86 -10.07
N ALA A 37 7.64 -5.02 -11.05
CA ALA A 37 7.75 -6.29 -11.76
C ALA A 37 8.19 -7.41 -10.83
N ASP A 38 9.18 -7.13 -9.99
CA ASP A 38 9.65 -8.11 -9.01
C ASP A 38 8.60 -8.37 -7.94
N ALA A 39 7.82 -7.34 -7.57
CA ALA A 39 6.74 -7.53 -6.61
C ALA A 39 5.70 -8.52 -7.14
N VAL A 40 5.31 -8.37 -8.42
CA VAL A 40 4.37 -9.31 -9.04
C VAL A 40 4.95 -10.72 -9.07
N SER A 41 6.21 -10.82 -9.45
CA SER A 41 6.90 -12.11 -9.51
C SER A 41 6.91 -12.82 -8.16
N LEU A 42 7.22 -12.08 -7.10
CA LEU A 42 7.21 -12.64 -5.75
C LEU A 42 5.80 -13.02 -5.30
N ALA A 43 4.79 -12.23 -5.71
CA ALA A 43 3.41 -12.58 -5.41
C ALA A 43 3.04 -13.92 -6.02
N GLU A 44 3.47 -14.17 -7.26
CA GLU A 44 3.20 -15.44 -7.92
C GLU A 44 3.94 -16.60 -7.26
N GLN A 45 5.20 -16.38 -6.91
CA GLN A 45 6.04 -17.45 -6.36
C GLN A 45 5.70 -17.80 -4.92
N LEU A 46 5.50 -16.79 -4.09
CA LEU A 46 5.37 -16.97 -2.66
C LEU A 46 3.93 -16.94 -2.16
N LYS A 47 3.03 -16.37 -2.94
CA LYS A 47 1.63 -16.19 -2.57
C LYS A 47 1.50 -15.67 -1.14
N PRO A 48 2.10 -14.49 -0.86
CA PRO A 48 2.00 -13.92 0.48
C PRO A 48 0.57 -13.51 0.78
N ASP A 49 0.29 -13.30 2.06
CA ASP A 49 -1.03 -12.79 2.46
C ASP A 49 -1.21 -11.37 1.98
N LEU A 50 -0.15 -10.58 2.00
CA LEU A 50 -0.25 -9.16 1.72
C LEU A 50 1.09 -8.64 1.18
N ILE A 51 1.02 -7.61 0.32
CA ILE A 51 2.18 -6.86 -0.11
C ILE A 51 2.02 -5.41 0.37
N VAL A 52 3.05 -4.90 1.05
CA VAL A 52 3.18 -3.47 1.32
C VAL A 52 3.90 -2.89 0.12
N MET A 53 3.25 -2.01 -0.63
CA MET A 53 3.68 -1.60 -1.96
C MET A 53 3.79 -0.09 -2.09
N ASP A 54 4.99 0.41 -2.40
CA ASP A 54 5.14 1.82 -2.78
C ASP A 54 4.61 2.02 -4.20
N ILE A 55 4.20 3.23 -4.52
CA ILE A 55 3.74 3.57 -5.86
C ILE A 55 4.91 3.89 -6.78
N ALA A 56 5.79 4.79 -6.35
CA ALA A 56 6.86 5.31 -7.21
C ALA A 56 8.06 4.37 -7.18
N MET A 57 8.10 3.46 -8.13
CA MET A 57 9.20 2.50 -8.27
C MET A 57 9.60 2.39 -9.74
N PRO A 58 10.88 2.08 -10.03
CA PRO A 58 11.32 1.91 -11.41
C PRO A 58 10.76 0.64 -12.04
N ARG A 59 10.87 0.54 -13.33
CA ARG A 59 10.47 -0.60 -14.17
C ARG A 59 8.97 -0.83 -14.21
N GLN A 60 8.30 -0.87 -13.06
CA GLN A 60 6.85 -0.97 -13.00
C GLN A 60 6.42 -0.34 -11.68
N ASP A 61 5.51 0.63 -11.74
CA ASP A 61 5.05 1.30 -10.52
C ASP A 61 4.09 0.42 -9.73
N GLY A 62 3.80 0.84 -8.49
CA GLY A 62 3.00 0.04 -7.59
C GLY A 62 1.54 -0.09 -8.00
N ILE A 63 0.97 0.90 -8.68
CA ILE A 63 -0.42 0.82 -9.15
C ILE A 63 -0.53 -0.18 -10.27
N THR A 64 0.41 -0.12 -11.24
CA THR A 64 0.45 -1.08 -12.33
C THR A 64 0.65 -2.50 -11.79
N ALA A 65 1.55 -2.66 -10.80
CA ALA A 65 1.77 -3.96 -10.18
C ALA A 65 0.52 -4.47 -9.47
N THR A 66 -0.20 -3.58 -8.77
CA THR A 66 -1.45 -3.94 -8.10
C THR A 66 -2.47 -4.45 -9.10
N LYS A 67 -2.62 -3.73 -10.22
CA LYS A 67 -3.55 -4.14 -11.27
C LYS A 67 -3.17 -5.51 -11.83
N ARG A 68 -1.87 -5.75 -12.01
CA ARG A 68 -1.40 -7.02 -12.53
C ARG A 68 -1.70 -8.16 -11.58
N ILE A 69 -1.50 -7.94 -10.28
CA ILE A 69 -1.82 -8.95 -9.26
C ILE A 69 -3.31 -9.30 -9.31
N GLN A 70 -4.16 -8.28 -9.51
CA GLN A 70 -5.58 -8.47 -9.62
C GLN A 70 -5.94 -9.28 -10.87
N GLU A 71 -5.32 -8.95 -12.01
CA GLU A 71 -5.57 -9.65 -13.27
C GLU A 71 -5.15 -11.12 -13.20
N LEU A 72 -4.12 -11.42 -12.44
CA LEU A 72 -3.64 -12.79 -12.25
C LEU A 72 -4.47 -13.56 -11.22
N GLU A 73 -5.44 -12.89 -10.60
CA GLU A 73 -6.33 -13.49 -9.62
C GLU A 73 -5.58 -14.16 -8.47
N LEU A 74 -4.50 -13.50 -8.04
CA LEU A 74 -3.72 -13.99 -6.91
C LEU A 74 -4.44 -13.67 -5.60
N PRO A 75 -4.30 -14.51 -4.59
CA PRO A 75 -4.97 -14.28 -3.30
C PRO A 75 -4.35 -13.17 -2.46
N THR A 76 -3.25 -12.62 -2.91
CA THR A 76 -2.49 -11.62 -2.18
C THR A 76 -3.22 -10.26 -2.15
N GLN A 77 -3.36 -9.68 -0.96
CA GLN A 77 -3.92 -8.34 -0.82
C GLN A 77 -2.81 -7.30 -0.97
N VAL A 78 -3.16 -6.13 -1.49
CA VAL A 78 -2.19 -5.05 -1.66
C VAL A 78 -2.54 -3.89 -0.74
N LEU A 79 -1.54 -3.45 0.02
CA LEU A 79 -1.62 -2.26 0.86
C LEU A 79 -0.60 -1.26 0.33
N ILE A 80 -1.08 -0.14 -0.18
CA ILE A 80 -0.19 0.91 -0.70
C ILE A 80 0.38 1.71 0.46
N LEU A 81 1.67 2.00 0.40
CA LEU A 81 2.34 2.89 1.35
C LEU A 81 3.01 3.98 0.52
N SER A 82 2.55 5.22 0.62
CA SER A 82 2.92 6.26 -0.32
C SER A 82 3.06 7.63 0.32
N ILE A 83 3.88 8.48 -0.29
CA ILE A 83 3.97 9.89 0.12
C ILE A 83 2.84 10.73 -0.49
N TYR A 84 2.12 10.19 -1.47
CA TYR A 84 1.10 10.94 -2.21
C TYR A 84 -0.25 10.87 -1.54
N ASP A 85 -0.88 12.03 -1.33
CA ASP A 85 -2.19 12.11 -0.70
C ASP A 85 -3.27 12.67 -1.62
N ASN A 86 -2.95 12.92 -2.90
CA ASN A 86 -3.92 13.48 -3.82
C ASN A 86 -5.01 12.46 -4.16
N ARG A 87 -6.23 12.94 -4.13
CA ARG A 87 -7.42 12.10 -4.26
C ARG A 87 -7.42 11.24 -5.52
N ALA A 88 -7.00 11.83 -6.65
CA ALA A 88 -7.02 11.11 -7.92
C ALA A 88 -6.14 9.86 -7.87
N LEU A 89 -4.95 9.98 -7.29
CA LEU A 89 -4.03 8.86 -7.22
C LEU A 89 -4.53 7.79 -6.24
N VAL A 90 -5.08 8.24 -5.10
CA VAL A 90 -5.65 7.29 -4.13
C VAL A 90 -6.77 6.50 -4.78
N GLN A 91 -7.67 7.17 -5.50
CA GLN A 91 -8.77 6.49 -6.16
C GLN A 91 -8.29 5.52 -7.23
N GLN A 92 -7.26 5.92 -7.97
CA GLN A 92 -6.68 5.05 -8.99
C GLN A 92 -6.12 3.77 -8.37
N ALA A 93 -5.43 3.89 -7.23
CA ALA A 93 -4.89 2.74 -6.52
C ALA A 93 -6.00 1.80 -6.07
N LEU A 94 -7.07 2.36 -5.50
CA LEU A 94 -8.19 1.54 -5.02
C LEU A 94 -8.92 0.86 -6.18
N LYS A 95 -9.12 1.56 -7.28
CA LYS A 95 -9.74 0.98 -8.48
C LYS A 95 -8.90 -0.15 -9.05
N SER A 96 -7.59 -0.08 -8.90
CA SER A 96 -6.69 -1.10 -9.41
C SER A 96 -6.68 -2.35 -8.54
N GLY A 97 -7.32 -2.31 -7.38
CA GLY A 97 -7.44 -3.46 -6.51
C GLY A 97 -6.81 -3.34 -5.14
N ALA A 98 -6.16 -2.21 -4.83
CA ALA A 98 -5.57 -2.04 -3.51
C ALA A 98 -6.66 -2.00 -2.45
N ARG A 99 -6.42 -2.67 -1.33
CA ARG A 99 -7.38 -2.74 -0.24
C ARG A 99 -7.03 -1.77 0.87
N GLY A 100 -5.84 -1.21 0.84
CA GLY A 100 -5.44 -0.22 1.82
C GLY A 100 -4.52 0.82 1.23
N TYR A 101 -4.50 1.99 1.86
CA TYR A 101 -3.63 3.09 1.44
C TYR A 101 -3.19 3.85 2.68
N VAL A 102 -1.91 3.77 3.01
CA VAL A 102 -1.32 4.42 4.18
C VAL A 102 -0.32 5.45 3.72
N LEU A 103 -0.37 6.64 4.30
CA LEU A 103 0.60 7.68 4.00
C LEU A 103 1.90 7.39 4.74
N LYS A 104 3.03 7.58 4.07
CA LYS A 104 4.33 7.29 4.68
C LYS A 104 4.58 8.13 5.94
N ARG A 105 4.01 9.34 6.01
CA ARG A 105 4.16 10.15 7.21
C ARG A 105 3.46 9.55 8.44
N ALA A 106 2.55 8.61 8.21
CA ALA A 106 1.82 7.94 9.28
C ALA A 106 2.28 6.49 9.48
N LEU A 107 3.43 6.15 8.92
CA LEU A 107 3.96 4.78 8.90
C LEU A 107 3.95 4.13 10.28
N THR A 108 4.53 4.78 11.27
CA THR A 108 4.70 4.19 12.60
C THR A 108 3.36 3.96 13.29
N ALA A 109 2.43 4.89 13.12
CA ALA A 109 1.14 4.82 13.83
C ALA A 109 0.15 3.90 13.12
N GLU A 110 0.19 3.83 11.78
CA GLU A 110 -0.91 3.24 11.04
C GLU A 110 -0.60 1.93 10.32
N LEU A 111 0.68 1.63 10.05
CA LEU A 111 0.96 0.48 9.18
C LEU A 111 0.47 -0.84 9.77
N LEU A 112 0.77 -1.11 11.04
CA LEU A 112 0.36 -2.37 11.66
C LEU A 112 -1.16 -2.50 11.77
N PRO A 113 -1.90 -1.48 12.24
CA PRO A 113 -3.37 -1.57 12.23
C PRO A 113 -3.93 -1.78 10.84
N ALA A 114 -3.36 -1.10 9.83
CA ALA A 114 -3.82 -1.24 8.45
C ALA A 114 -3.61 -2.66 7.94
N ILE A 115 -2.45 -3.24 8.22
CA ILE A 115 -2.15 -4.62 7.81
C ILE A 115 -3.15 -5.58 8.43
N ARG A 116 -3.43 -5.43 9.72
CA ARG A 116 -4.37 -6.32 10.40
C ARG A 116 -5.75 -6.24 9.76
N GLN A 117 -6.22 -5.02 9.49
CA GLN A 117 -7.54 -4.82 8.93
C GLN A 117 -7.66 -5.39 7.51
N VAL A 118 -6.67 -5.12 6.67
CA VAL A 118 -6.67 -5.64 5.31
C VAL A 118 -6.54 -7.17 5.31
N ASN A 119 -5.72 -7.70 6.19
CA ASN A 119 -5.55 -9.16 6.28
C ASN A 119 -6.83 -9.87 6.71
N GLN A 120 -7.71 -9.19 7.43
CA GLN A 120 -8.99 -9.75 7.85
C GLN A 120 -10.08 -9.56 6.80
N GLY A 121 -9.72 -9.04 5.64
CA GLY A 121 -10.67 -8.87 4.54
C GLY A 121 -11.27 -7.47 4.45
N GLY A 122 -10.85 -6.55 5.31
CA GLY A 122 -11.35 -5.18 5.28
C GLY A 122 -10.54 -4.27 4.37
N THR A 123 -10.86 -2.99 4.45
CA THR A 123 -10.12 -1.95 3.74
C THR A 123 -9.59 -0.94 4.75
N TYR A 124 -8.56 -0.20 4.36
CA TYR A 124 -7.99 0.81 5.25
C TYR A 124 -7.57 2.04 4.46
N LEU A 125 -7.95 3.21 4.94
CA LEU A 125 -7.45 4.48 4.42
C LEU A 125 -6.83 5.26 5.56
N SER A 126 -5.66 5.85 5.30
CA SER A 126 -4.98 6.68 6.28
C SER A 126 -5.92 7.76 6.80
N LEU A 127 -5.82 8.09 8.09
CA LEU A 127 -6.74 9.05 8.72
C LEU A 127 -6.78 10.39 8.00
N GLY A 128 -5.62 10.87 7.52
CA GLY A 128 -5.59 12.12 6.78
C GLY A 128 -6.42 12.07 5.50
N LEU A 129 -6.50 10.90 4.86
CA LEU A 129 -7.29 10.72 3.65
C LEU A 129 -8.78 10.65 3.95
N VAL A 130 -9.14 10.00 5.04
CA VAL A 130 -10.54 9.90 5.46
C VAL A 130 -11.09 11.30 5.74
N GLU A 131 -10.34 12.13 6.45
CA GLU A 131 -10.76 13.50 6.74
C GLU A 131 -10.98 14.31 5.48
N ARG A 132 -10.10 14.14 4.49
CA ARG A 132 -10.24 14.86 3.22
C ARG A 132 -11.47 14.41 2.46
N ARG A 133 -11.82 13.14 2.53
CA ARG A 133 -13.00 12.63 1.87
C ARG A 133 -14.28 13.12 2.51
N GLU A 134 -14.26 13.27 3.84
CA GLU A 134 -15.44 13.72 4.57
C GLU A 134 -15.63 15.22 4.50
N ASN A 135 -14.54 15.95 4.26
CA ASN A 135 -14.59 17.41 4.18
C ASN A 135 -14.06 17.87 2.84
N PRO A 136 -14.85 17.64 1.74
CA PRO A 136 -14.39 18.04 0.42
C PRO A 136 -14.31 19.55 0.30
N PRO A 137 -13.48 20.05 -0.61
CA PRO A 137 -13.40 21.48 -0.85
C PRO A 137 -14.77 22.01 -1.25
N GLU A 138 -15.10 23.16 -0.72
CA GLU A 138 -16.39 23.75 -1.05
C GLU A 138 -16.32 24.58 -2.28
N GLY A 139 -17.34 24.61 -2.90
CA GLY A 139 -17.38 25.39 -4.07
C GLY A 139 -16.17 25.18 -4.83
N GLY A 140 -16.29 25.15 -4.37
CA GLY A 140 -15.37 24.79 -4.72
C GLY A 140 -14.37 24.43 -4.53
N TYR A 141 -14.49 24.56 -3.81
CA TYR A 141 -13.62 23.93 -3.68
C TYR A 141 -13.23 23.47 -4.13
N GLY A 142 -13.31 23.72 -4.03
CA GLY A 142 -13.04 23.01 -4.40
C GLY A 142 -12.43 22.87 -4.72
N ILE A 143 -12.56 23.35 -4.73
CA ILE A 143 -12.15 23.03 -4.92
C ILE A 143 -11.38 22.89 -4.99
N GLN A 144 -11.22 23.31 -4.88
CA GLN A 144 -10.51 22.91 -4.94
C GLN A 144 -9.82 22.42 -5.15
N GLY A 145 -10.02 22.95 -5.08
CA GLY A 145 -9.41 22.29 -5.35
C GLY A 145 -8.87 21.93 -5.38
N GLN A 146 -9.05 22.15 -5.20
CA GLN A 146 -8.70 21.61 -5.15
C GLN A 146 -8.39 21.02 -5.15
N GLU A 147 -8.68 21.22 -4.98
CA GLU A 147 -8.55 20.47 -4.89
C GLU A 147 -8.33 20.08 -5.02
#